data_91b6a06ff8546ad001a5d041ab3df5e6
#
_entry.id   91b6a06ff8546ad001a5d041ab3df5e6
#
_cell.length_a   1.000
_cell.length_b   1.000
_cell.length_c   1.000
_cell.angle_alpha   90.00
_cell.angle_beta   90.00
_cell.angle_gamma   90.00
#
_symmetry.space_group_name_H-M   'P 1'
#
loop_
_entity.id
_entity.type
_entity.pdbx_description
1 polymer ?
#
loop_
_entity_poly.entity_id
_entity_poly.type
_entity_poly.pdbx_seq_one_letter_code
_entity_poly.pdbx_strand_id
1 'polypeptide(L)'
;PGGSSGGEAAAIASGQSAFGIGTDIGGSIRIPAHFCGIAGLKPTVDRWSNRGSATGIPGQELVRAQMGPMARTVADLDLLMRAVDPQLACLGDPAVPPLPYLGLDKVEVAGLRVGLFVDDGFLSANPALQRAVRRAGELLTQAGATVVEFTPPEPELMYTWLAGISADGGVTLERSLGSDAVVRQLKDTVRIARMPGPVKAVVGKLLGARGEQRLAKLFAVLGQKPVAEYWALTDRRTQLRRREFDAWNDLGLDAVICPPHSMPAMPLGTSGDLTLSLSYAFRYVMLNFPAGVVPVTRVRDDEEVRAKTTDRLERRAAASEQGATGLPVGVQVVGRPYREDLVLALMAAIERGARGDALYPATPTEPM
;
A
#
# COMPACT_ATOMS: atom_id res chain seq x y z
N PRO A 1 3.59 -10.01 10.72
CA PRO A 1 3.89 -8.57 10.65
C PRO A 1 3.71 -7.96 9.26
N GLY A 2 3.36 -8.76 8.23
CA GLY A 2 3.33 -8.28 6.85
C GLY A 2 4.72 -8.20 6.22
N GLY A 3 4.81 -7.51 5.04
CA GLY A 3 6.04 -7.41 4.28
C GLY A 3 6.02 -6.29 3.24
N SER A 4 7.20 -5.96 2.71
CA SER A 4 8.51 -6.57 2.95
C SER A 4 9.25 -5.96 4.16
N SER A 5 8.95 -4.73 4.63
CA SER A 5 9.55 -4.11 5.82
C SER A 5 8.96 -4.67 7.13
N GLY A 6 8.64 -5.98 7.19
CA GLY A 6 7.95 -6.61 8.32
C GLY A 6 8.82 -6.75 9.56
N GLY A 7 10.12 -7.00 9.40
CA GLY A 7 11.06 -7.04 10.52
C GLY A 7 11.20 -5.69 11.21
N GLU A 8 11.29 -4.63 10.41
CA GLU A 8 11.34 -3.25 10.88
C GLU A 8 10.09 -2.88 11.68
N ALA A 9 8.90 -3.16 11.10
CA ALA A 9 7.64 -2.89 11.77
C ALA A 9 7.49 -3.67 13.08
N ALA A 10 7.91 -4.93 13.13
CA ALA A 10 7.87 -5.75 14.33
C ALA A 10 8.81 -5.21 15.41
N ALA A 11 10.03 -4.80 15.06
CA ALA A 11 10.99 -4.21 16.00
C ALA A 11 10.46 -2.90 16.59
N ILE A 12 9.82 -2.04 15.78
CA ILE A 12 9.21 -0.79 16.26
C ILE A 12 8.01 -1.08 17.16
N ALA A 13 7.11 -1.99 16.75
CA ALA A 13 5.92 -2.33 17.52
C ALA A 13 6.21 -2.98 18.87
N SER A 14 7.30 -3.74 18.96
CA SER A 14 7.75 -4.38 20.21
C SER A 14 8.66 -3.48 21.08
N GLY A 15 8.94 -2.25 20.65
CA GLY A 15 9.81 -1.31 21.39
C GLY A 15 11.31 -1.57 21.25
N GLN A 16 11.74 -2.50 20.39
CA GLN A 16 13.16 -2.77 20.14
C GLN A 16 13.83 -1.67 19.32
N SER A 17 13.06 -0.93 18.53
CA SER A 17 13.51 0.26 17.81
C SER A 17 12.56 1.43 18.03
N ALA A 18 13.09 2.65 18.05
CA ALA A 18 12.29 3.87 18.14
C ALA A 18 11.62 4.18 16.81
N PHE A 19 12.34 3.97 15.70
CA PHE A 19 11.91 4.21 14.32
C PHE A 19 12.69 3.31 13.38
N GLY A 20 12.32 3.33 12.12
CA GLY A 20 13.04 2.64 11.05
C GLY A 20 12.76 3.21 9.68
N ILE A 21 13.50 2.70 8.70
CA ILE A 21 13.34 3.07 7.29
C ILE A 21 12.98 1.83 6.51
N GLY A 22 11.82 1.85 5.86
CA GLY A 22 11.37 0.81 4.96
C GLY A 22 11.47 1.22 3.49
N THR A 23 11.13 0.31 2.59
CA THR A 23 10.93 0.59 1.16
C THR A 23 9.55 0.11 0.73
N ASP A 24 8.90 0.83 -0.19
CA ASP A 24 7.54 0.51 -0.63
C ASP A 24 7.43 0.60 -2.16
N ILE A 25 7.21 -0.55 -2.80
CA ILE A 25 6.91 -0.68 -4.23
C ILE A 25 5.51 -1.26 -4.47
N GLY A 26 4.86 -1.75 -3.42
CA GLY A 26 3.54 -2.38 -3.50
C GLY A 26 2.81 -2.44 -2.16
N GLY A 27 3.19 -1.55 -1.21
CA GLY A 27 2.65 -1.52 0.14
C GLY A 27 3.65 -1.94 1.21
N SER A 28 4.93 -2.11 0.87
CA SER A 28 5.92 -2.73 1.76
C SER A 28 6.33 -1.90 2.99
N ILE A 29 5.91 -0.65 3.13
CA ILE A 29 5.89 0.14 4.37
C ILE A 29 4.50 0.08 5.00
N ARG A 30 3.48 0.33 4.21
CA ARG A 30 2.10 0.57 4.65
C ARG A 30 1.42 -0.68 5.18
N ILE A 31 1.65 -1.84 4.56
CA ILE A 31 1.10 -3.13 5.00
C ILE A 31 1.70 -3.54 6.34
N PRO A 32 3.04 -3.55 6.53
CA PRO A 32 3.61 -3.84 7.85
C PRO A 32 3.18 -2.83 8.93
N ALA A 33 3.07 -1.54 8.59
CA ALA A 33 2.56 -0.54 9.52
C ALA A 33 1.13 -0.86 9.97
N HIS A 34 0.24 -1.20 9.02
CA HIS A 34 -1.12 -1.63 9.31
C HIS A 34 -1.17 -2.89 10.19
N PHE A 35 -0.39 -3.94 9.82
CA PHE A 35 -0.44 -5.23 10.51
C PHE A 35 0.18 -5.20 11.92
N CYS A 36 1.12 -4.30 12.15
CA CYS A 36 1.80 -4.16 13.45
C CYS A 36 1.24 -3.02 14.33
N GLY A 37 0.26 -2.26 13.84
CA GLY A 37 -0.35 -1.17 14.61
C GLY A 37 0.59 0.01 14.85
N ILE A 38 1.45 0.33 13.88
CA ILE A 38 2.36 1.47 13.91
C ILE A 38 2.04 2.46 12.77
N ALA A 39 2.67 3.61 12.78
CA ALA A 39 2.60 4.57 11.69
C ALA A 39 3.71 4.31 10.64
N GLY A 40 3.39 4.55 9.37
CA GLY A 40 4.35 4.46 8.28
C GLY A 40 3.98 5.36 7.12
N LEU A 41 4.97 5.92 6.45
CA LEU A 41 4.79 6.81 5.31
C LEU A 41 5.59 6.31 4.11
N LYS A 42 4.93 6.09 2.99
CA LYS A 42 5.54 6.01 1.66
C LYS A 42 5.51 7.41 1.03
N PRO A 43 6.61 8.14 0.96
CA PRO A 43 6.66 9.44 0.30
C PRO A 43 6.39 9.34 -1.21
N THR A 44 6.24 10.46 -1.87
CA THR A 44 6.34 10.57 -3.33
C THR A 44 7.68 10.00 -3.79
N VAL A 45 7.71 9.30 -4.92
CA VAL A 45 8.97 8.78 -5.47
C VAL A 45 9.95 9.92 -5.69
N ASP A 46 11.19 9.69 -5.33
CA ASP A 46 12.30 10.64 -5.33
C ASP A 46 12.20 11.76 -4.26
N ARG A 47 11.21 11.70 -3.35
CA ARG A 47 11.19 12.62 -2.20
C ARG A 47 12.40 12.43 -1.27
N TRP A 48 12.77 11.17 -1.03
CA TRP A 48 14.03 10.76 -0.42
C TRP A 48 14.85 9.99 -1.45
N SER A 49 16.17 10.08 -1.35
CA SER A 49 17.05 9.28 -2.18
C SER A 49 16.84 7.79 -1.95
N ASN A 50 16.75 7.04 -3.03
CA ASN A 50 16.79 5.57 -2.99
C ASN A 50 18.22 5.02 -3.15
N ARG A 51 19.22 5.90 -3.21
CA ARG A 51 20.62 5.53 -3.38
C ARG A 51 21.10 4.67 -2.21
N GLY A 52 21.72 3.57 -2.51
CA GLY A 52 22.18 2.60 -1.50
C GLY A 52 21.13 1.55 -1.11
N SER A 53 19.87 1.68 -1.55
CA SER A 53 18.90 0.60 -1.38
C SER A 53 19.12 -0.49 -2.43
N ALA A 54 18.99 -1.77 -2.02
CA ALA A 54 19.03 -2.89 -2.95
C ALA A 54 17.65 -3.12 -3.56
N THR A 55 17.61 -3.41 -4.86
CA THR A 55 16.39 -3.88 -5.55
C THR A 55 16.67 -5.16 -6.32
N GLY A 56 15.72 -6.10 -6.30
CA GLY A 56 15.80 -7.32 -7.10
C GLY A 56 15.48 -7.12 -8.59
N ILE A 57 15.06 -5.93 -8.99
CA ILE A 57 14.60 -5.59 -10.35
C ILE A 57 15.15 -4.22 -10.79
N PRO A 58 16.48 -4.03 -10.81
CA PRO A 58 17.08 -2.77 -11.26
C PRO A 58 16.69 -2.47 -12.72
N GLY A 59 16.47 -1.18 -13.01
CA GLY A 59 16.09 -0.72 -14.35
C GLY A 59 14.59 -0.78 -14.66
N GLN A 60 13.78 -1.28 -13.74
CA GLN A 60 12.32 -1.24 -13.85
C GLN A 60 11.80 0.15 -13.41
N GLU A 61 11.24 0.94 -14.33
CA GLU A 61 10.83 2.33 -14.12
C GLU A 61 9.30 2.55 -14.17
N LEU A 62 8.53 1.55 -14.58
CA LEU A 62 7.06 1.67 -14.63
C LEU A 62 6.48 1.87 -13.23
N VAL A 63 7.01 1.14 -12.24
CA VAL A 63 6.63 1.24 -10.83
C VAL A 63 7.90 1.31 -10.00
N ARG A 64 8.14 2.44 -9.35
CA ARG A 64 9.38 2.67 -8.60
C ARG A 64 9.14 2.51 -7.11
N ALA A 65 10.08 1.83 -6.45
CA ALA A 65 10.12 1.77 -5.00
C ALA A 65 10.47 3.13 -4.42
N GLN A 66 10.00 3.40 -3.20
CA GLN A 66 10.38 4.58 -2.45
C GLN A 66 10.73 4.22 -1.01
N MET A 67 11.87 4.71 -0.52
CA MET A 67 12.23 4.67 0.89
C MET A 67 11.35 5.63 1.69
N GLY A 68 10.97 5.24 2.91
CA GLY A 68 10.19 6.09 3.78
C GLY A 68 10.24 5.67 5.23
N PRO A 69 9.84 6.57 6.16
CA PRO A 69 9.92 6.34 7.58
C PRO A 69 8.79 5.45 8.13
N MET A 70 9.13 4.73 9.19
CA MET A 70 8.22 3.95 10.03
C MET A 70 8.49 4.26 11.49
N ALA A 71 7.46 4.48 12.30
CA ALA A 71 7.58 4.82 13.72
C ALA A 71 6.30 4.49 14.48
N ARG A 72 6.32 4.60 15.83
CA ARG A 72 5.11 4.38 16.63
C ARG A 72 4.10 5.52 16.54
N THR A 73 4.55 6.73 16.26
CA THR A 73 3.70 7.92 16.22
C THR A 73 3.87 8.70 14.92
N VAL A 74 2.85 9.46 14.55
CA VAL A 74 2.92 10.36 13.39
C VAL A 74 3.90 11.51 13.62
N ALA A 75 4.06 11.96 14.86
CA ALA A 75 5.04 12.98 15.23
C ALA A 75 6.48 12.53 14.94
N ASP A 76 6.80 11.26 15.21
CA ASP A 76 8.11 10.69 14.87
C ASP A 76 8.32 10.61 13.35
N LEU A 77 7.28 10.32 12.56
CA LEU A 77 7.38 10.38 11.10
C LEU A 77 7.68 11.79 10.60
N ASP A 78 7.04 12.83 11.16
CA ASP A 78 7.30 14.24 10.82
C ASP A 78 8.74 14.64 11.18
N LEU A 79 9.22 14.21 12.35
CA LEU A 79 10.61 14.42 12.76
C LEU A 79 11.60 13.82 11.76
N LEU A 80 11.35 12.58 11.32
CA LEU A 80 12.19 11.90 10.34
C LEU A 80 12.14 12.57 8.96
N MET A 81 10.95 13.06 8.54
CA MET A 81 10.82 13.83 7.31
C MET A 81 11.59 15.16 7.35
N ARG A 82 11.61 15.83 8.50
CA ARG A 82 12.38 17.06 8.72
C ARG A 82 13.90 16.82 8.80
N ALA A 83 14.31 15.64 9.26
CA ALA A 83 15.74 15.30 9.39
C ALA A 83 16.45 15.14 8.05
N VAL A 84 15.72 14.89 6.96
CA VAL A 84 16.27 14.76 5.60
C VAL A 84 16.15 16.10 4.87
N ASP A 85 17.28 16.82 4.75
CA ASP A 85 17.35 18.05 3.97
C ASP A 85 17.37 17.73 2.45
N PRO A 86 16.32 18.10 1.69
CA PRO A 86 16.26 17.82 0.26
C PRO A 86 17.30 18.60 -0.55
N GLN A 87 17.77 19.75 -0.08
CA GLN A 87 18.84 20.52 -0.76
C GLN A 87 20.19 19.80 -0.66
N LEU A 88 20.48 19.17 0.48
CA LEU A 88 21.66 18.32 0.62
C LEU A 88 21.50 17.00 -0.11
N ALA A 89 20.31 16.40 -0.04
CA ALA A 89 20.03 15.14 -0.71
C ALA A 89 20.18 15.23 -2.23
N CYS A 90 19.74 16.33 -2.87
CA CYS A 90 19.85 16.52 -4.32
C CYS A 90 21.31 16.67 -4.80
N LEU A 91 22.23 17.09 -3.94
CA LEU A 91 23.67 17.10 -4.27
C LEU A 91 24.26 15.69 -4.36
N GLY A 92 23.67 14.74 -3.63
CA GLY A 92 24.10 13.34 -3.62
C GLY A 92 23.35 12.46 -4.60
N ASP A 93 22.12 12.84 -4.98
CA ASP A 93 21.25 12.06 -5.87
C ASP A 93 20.44 12.99 -6.79
N PRO A 94 20.76 13.02 -8.11
CA PRO A 94 20.09 13.92 -9.06
C PRO A 94 18.60 13.61 -9.28
N ALA A 95 18.10 12.48 -8.80
CA ALA A 95 16.67 12.16 -8.85
C ALA A 95 15.87 12.91 -7.79
N VAL A 96 16.50 13.35 -6.70
CA VAL A 96 15.81 14.05 -5.59
C VAL A 96 15.60 15.52 -5.96
N PRO A 97 14.35 16.01 -6.05
CA PRO A 97 14.10 17.42 -6.28
C PRO A 97 14.40 18.23 -5.00
N PRO A 98 14.99 19.45 -5.10
CA PRO A 98 15.29 20.31 -3.95
C PRO A 98 14.03 20.99 -3.40
N LEU A 99 12.97 20.24 -3.19
CA LEU A 99 11.69 20.72 -2.68
C LEU A 99 11.67 20.65 -1.15
N PRO A 100 11.43 21.74 -0.42
CA PRO A 100 11.37 21.72 1.03
C PRO A 100 10.21 20.87 1.53
N TYR A 101 10.40 20.20 2.67
CA TYR A 101 9.33 19.63 3.46
C TYR A 101 8.86 20.69 4.47
N LEU A 102 7.59 21.10 4.40
CA LEU A 102 7.09 22.21 5.20
C LEU A 102 6.76 21.84 6.65
N GLY A 103 6.49 20.57 6.90
CA GLY A 103 6.07 20.05 8.20
C GLY A 103 4.55 20.04 8.39
N LEU A 104 4.08 19.08 9.15
CA LEU A 104 2.63 18.89 9.42
C LEU A 104 2.00 20.08 10.18
N ASP A 105 2.80 20.83 10.94
CA ASP A 105 2.36 22.00 11.72
C ASP A 105 2.00 23.22 10.84
N LYS A 106 2.36 23.20 9.56
CA LYS A 106 2.02 24.23 8.57
C LYS A 106 0.73 23.95 7.82
N VAL A 107 0.07 22.83 8.10
CA VAL A 107 -1.17 22.43 7.45
C VAL A 107 -2.32 22.55 8.44
N GLU A 108 -3.27 23.40 8.13
CA GLU A 108 -4.53 23.47 8.85
C GLU A 108 -5.49 22.41 8.29
N VAL A 109 -5.95 21.51 9.14
CA VAL A 109 -6.87 20.42 8.76
C VAL A 109 -8.27 20.95 8.50
N ALA A 110 -8.68 22.01 9.24
CA ALA A 110 -9.95 22.66 9.01
C ALA A 110 -10.03 23.23 7.59
N GLY A 111 -11.15 22.96 6.93
CA GLY A 111 -11.39 23.39 5.56
C GLY A 111 -10.84 22.47 4.47
N LEU A 112 -9.99 21.49 4.79
CA LEU A 112 -9.57 20.48 3.81
C LEU A 112 -10.76 19.61 3.39
N ARG A 113 -10.77 19.23 2.10
CA ARG A 113 -11.76 18.34 1.53
C ARG A 113 -11.17 16.95 1.28
N VAL A 114 -11.68 15.96 2.00
CA VAL A 114 -11.13 14.61 2.05
C VAL A 114 -12.11 13.61 1.46
N GLY A 115 -11.70 12.92 0.40
CA GLY A 115 -12.44 11.78 -0.15
C GLY A 115 -12.33 10.56 0.74
N LEU A 116 -13.40 9.80 0.86
CA LEU A 116 -13.45 8.56 1.63
C LEU A 116 -13.97 7.42 0.75
N PHE A 117 -13.28 6.28 0.74
CA PHE A 117 -13.83 5.04 0.22
C PHE A 117 -13.44 3.84 1.09
N VAL A 118 -14.33 2.86 1.17
CA VAL A 118 -14.14 1.61 1.92
C VAL A 118 -13.97 0.39 1.02
N ASP A 119 -14.28 0.55 -0.26
CA ASP A 119 -14.16 -0.49 -1.29
C ASP A 119 -13.54 0.13 -2.54
N ASP A 120 -12.51 -0.52 -3.10
CA ASP A 120 -11.82 -0.08 -4.31
C ASP A 120 -12.47 -0.65 -5.60
N GLY A 121 -13.56 -1.40 -5.46
CA GLY A 121 -14.27 -2.07 -6.55
C GLY A 121 -13.55 -3.32 -7.09
N PHE A 122 -12.40 -3.70 -6.50
CA PHE A 122 -11.66 -4.90 -6.89
C PHE A 122 -11.84 -6.04 -5.88
N LEU A 123 -11.57 -5.80 -4.62
CA LEU A 123 -11.76 -6.75 -3.52
C LEU A 123 -12.25 -6.01 -2.28
N SER A 124 -13.46 -6.30 -1.84
CA SER A 124 -14.05 -5.64 -0.68
C SER A 124 -13.18 -5.77 0.57
N ALA A 125 -13.01 -4.68 1.30
CA ALA A 125 -12.27 -4.71 2.56
C ALA A 125 -13.08 -5.42 3.66
N ASN A 126 -12.35 -6.02 4.61
CA ASN A 126 -12.93 -6.60 5.83
C ASN A 126 -13.77 -5.56 6.60
N PRO A 127 -14.85 -5.94 7.27
CA PRO A 127 -15.72 -5.02 8.02
C PRO A 127 -14.96 -4.14 9.02
N ALA A 128 -13.94 -4.66 9.72
CA ALA A 128 -13.13 -3.86 10.65
C ALA A 128 -12.38 -2.71 9.95
N LEU A 129 -11.86 -2.96 8.74
CA LEU A 129 -11.18 -1.92 7.95
C LEU A 129 -12.17 -0.88 7.45
N GLN A 130 -13.35 -1.30 6.99
CA GLN A 130 -14.40 -0.38 6.58
C GLN A 130 -14.84 0.53 7.74
N ARG A 131 -15.03 -0.04 8.94
CA ARG A 131 -15.36 0.71 10.16
C ARG A 131 -14.22 1.68 10.53
N ALA A 132 -12.97 1.24 10.46
CA ALA A 132 -11.82 2.07 10.76
C ALA A 132 -11.75 3.30 9.85
N VAL A 133 -12.00 3.13 8.55
CA VAL A 133 -12.00 4.25 7.58
C VAL A 133 -13.15 5.21 7.86
N ARG A 134 -14.37 4.73 8.15
CA ARG A 134 -15.50 5.59 8.53
C ARG A 134 -15.19 6.35 9.83
N ARG A 135 -14.61 5.66 10.83
CA ARG A 135 -14.17 6.30 12.07
C ARG A 135 -13.14 7.40 11.83
N ALA A 136 -12.14 7.16 10.97
CA ALA A 136 -11.17 8.18 10.57
C ALA A 136 -11.86 9.40 9.89
N GLY A 137 -12.86 9.16 9.05
CA GLY A 137 -13.68 10.21 8.46
C GLY A 137 -14.40 11.07 9.51
N GLU A 138 -15.00 10.44 10.52
CA GLU A 138 -15.63 11.14 11.65
C GLU A 138 -14.63 12.01 12.41
N LEU A 139 -13.43 11.47 12.70
CA LEU A 139 -12.39 12.19 13.42
C LEU A 139 -11.87 13.39 12.62
N LEU A 140 -11.73 13.27 11.30
CA LEU A 140 -11.36 14.40 10.44
C LEU A 140 -12.47 15.45 10.36
N THR A 141 -13.73 15.03 10.32
CA THR A 141 -14.87 15.96 10.39
C THR A 141 -14.88 16.73 11.72
N GLN A 142 -14.61 16.06 12.83
CA GLN A 142 -14.46 16.71 14.15
C GLN A 142 -13.26 17.68 14.18
N ALA A 143 -12.23 17.44 13.38
CA ALA A 143 -11.08 18.34 13.21
C ALA A 143 -11.36 19.49 12.21
N GLY A 144 -12.56 19.59 11.65
CA GLY A 144 -12.99 20.66 10.76
C GLY A 144 -12.81 20.39 9.26
N ALA A 145 -12.40 19.19 8.87
CA ALA A 145 -12.36 18.81 7.45
C ALA A 145 -13.75 18.47 6.91
N THR A 146 -13.94 18.65 5.61
CA THR A 146 -15.12 18.18 4.88
C THR A 146 -14.84 16.81 4.29
N VAL A 147 -15.48 15.76 4.80
CA VAL A 147 -15.33 14.39 4.29
C VAL A 147 -16.48 14.08 3.34
N VAL A 148 -16.13 13.55 2.15
CA VAL A 148 -17.09 13.19 1.10
C VAL A 148 -16.81 11.80 0.58
N GLU A 149 -17.86 11.09 0.14
CA GLU A 149 -17.70 9.80 -0.53
C GLU A 149 -16.92 9.97 -1.84
N PHE A 150 -15.99 9.06 -2.08
CA PHE A 150 -15.18 9.00 -3.28
C PHE A 150 -15.23 7.60 -3.86
N THR A 151 -15.41 7.50 -5.16
CA THR A 151 -15.29 6.22 -5.87
C THR A 151 -14.01 6.26 -6.70
N PRO A 152 -12.98 5.46 -6.35
CA PRO A 152 -11.74 5.49 -7.10
C PRO A 152 -11.95 4.94 -8.51
N PRO A 153 -11.46 5.63 -9.56
CA PRO A 153 -11.56 5.11 -10.92
C PRO A 153 -10.67 3.87 -11.10
N GLU A 154 -10.99 3.04 -12.09
CA GLU A 154 -10.16 1.92 -12.51
C GLU A 154 -9.87 0.90 -11.39
N PRO A 155 -10.84 0.07 -10.98
CA PRO A 155 -10.66 -0.93 -9.93
C PRO A 155 -9.55 -1.94 -10.23
N GLU A 156 -9.30 -2.22 -11.51
CA GLU A 156 -8.34 -3.24 -11.98
C GLU A 156 -6.92 -2.70 -12.23
N LEU A 157 -6.61 -1.50 -11.76
CA LEU A 157 -5.31 -0.84 -11.93
C LEU A 157 -4.13 -1.75 -11.55
N MET A 158 -4.29 -2.59 -10.54
CA MET A 158 -3.25 -3.49 -10.07
C MET A 158 -2.73 -4.45 -11.14
N TYR A 159 -3.53 -4.82 -12.15
CA TYR A 159 -3.05 -5.66 -13.26
C TYR A 159 -2.01 -4.94 -14.12
N THR A 160 -2.09 -3.61 -14.26
CA THR A 160 -1.05 -2.82 -14.93
C THR A 160 0.25 -2.84 -14.12
N TRP A 161 0.16 -2.78 -12.78
CA TRP A 161 1.31 -2.94 -11.89
C TRP A 161 1.97 -4.32 -12.06
N LEU A 162 1.16 -5.40 -12.00
CA LEU A 162 1.63 -6.78 -12.14
C LEU A 162 2.26 -7.03 -13.52
N ALA A 163 1.64 -6.52 -14.60
CA ALA A 163 2.18 -6.59 -15.95
C ALA A 163 3.55 -5.90 -16.05
N GLY A 164 3.66 -4.70 -15.47
CA GLY A 164 4.89 -3.90 -15.51
C GLY A 164 6.05 -4.53 -14.75
N ILE A 165 5.80 -4.99 -13.52
CA ILE A 165 6.86 -5.55 -12.66
C ILE A 165 7.37 -6.92 -13.17
N SER A 166 6.59 -7.61 -13.99
CA SER A 166 6.95 -8.90 -14.59
C SER A 166 7.36 -8.82 -16.05
N ALA A 167 7.48 -7.60 -16.62
CA ALA A 167 7.61 -7.39 -18.05
C ALA A 167 8.90 -7.98 -18.68
N ASP A 168 9.94 -8.18 -17.90
CA ASP A 168 11.19 -8.85 -18.33
C ASP A 168 11.13 -10.38 -18.24
N GLY A 169 10.00 -10.95 -17.79
CA GLY A 169 9.85 -12.39 -17.57
C GLY A 169 10.60 -12.94 -16.36
N GLY A 170 11.13 -12.08 -15.48
CA GLY A 170 11.88 -12.43 -14.28
C GLY A 170 13.40 -12.58 -14.49
N VAL A 171 13.91 -12.26 -15.68
CA VAL A 171 15.34 -12.38 -16.02
C VAL A 171 16.21 -11.53 -15.09
N THR A 172 15.78 -10.31 -14.78
CA THR A 172 16.54 -9.42 -13.89
C THR A 172 16.58 -9.94 -12.46
N LEU A 173 15.46 -10.48 -11.97
CA LEU A 173 15.41 -11.11 -10.64
C LEU A 173 16.36 -12.30 -10.56
N GLU A 174 16.39 -13.16 -11.57
CA GLU A 174 17.30 -14.30 -11.63
C GLU A 174 18.77 -13.87 -11.63
N ARG A 175 19.08 -12.84 -12.42
CA ARG A 175 20.44 -12.27 -12.44
C ARG A 175 20.84 -11.73 -11.07
N SER A 176 19.91 -11.07 -10.36
CA SER A 176 20.14 -10.55 -9.01
C SER A 176 20.31 -11.65 -7.96
N LEU A 177 19.66 -12.80 -8.12
CA LEU A 177 19.84 -13.97 -7.26
C LEU A 177 21.22 -14.63 -7.45
N GLY A 178 21.81 -14.55 -8.64
CA GLY A 178 23.10 -15.18 -8.95
C GLY A 178 23.08 -16.69 -8.71
N SER A 179 23.85 -17.18 -7.74
CA SER A 179 23.91 -18.59 -7.34
C SER A 179 22.91 -18.95 -6.24
N ASP A 180 22.19 -17.99 -5.68
CA ASP A 180 21.24 -18.24 -4.59
C ASP A 180 20.00 -18.98 -5.08
N ALA A 181 19.52 -19.90 -4.26
CA ALA A 181 18.30 -20.62 -4.56
C ALA A 181 17.07 -19.74 -4.40
N VAL A 182 16.11 -19.84 -5.32
CA VAL A 182 14.81 -19.17 -5.18
C VAL A 182 14.13 -19.66 -3.90
N VAL A 183 13.85 -18.75 -2.97
CA VAL A 183 13.13 -19.06 -1.73
C VAL A 183 11.75 -19.64 -2.02
N ARG A 184 11.27 -20.52 -1.13
CA ARG A 184 9.99 -21.23 -1.32
C ARG A 184 8.84 -20.31 -1.69
N GLN A 185 8.76 -19.14 -1.05
CA GLN A 185 7.67 -18.15 -1.23
C GLN A 185 7.63 -17.51 -2.62
N LEU A 186 8.76 -17.47 -3.32
CA LEU A 186 8.87 -16.88 -4.67
C LEU A 186 8.81 -17.94 -5.79
N LYS A 187 8.90 -19.24 -5.47
CA LYS A 187 8.95 -20.31 -6.49
C LYS A 187 7.78 -20.28 -7.45
N ASP A 188 6.57 -20.12 -6.94
CA ASP A 188 5.36 -20.12 -7.78
C ASP A 188 5.28 -18.83 -8.63
N THR A 189 5.63 -17.68 -8.08
CA THR A 189 5.69 -16.41 -8.81
C THR A 189 6.68 -16.49 -9.97
N VAL A 190 7.89 -16.95 -9.72
CA VAL A 190 8.92 -17.16 -10.75
C VAL A 190 8.47 -18.18 -11.79
N ARG A 191 7.88 -19.29 -11.36
CA ARG A 191 7.35 -20.34 -12.25
C ARG A 191 6.27 -19.79 -13.19
N ILE A 192 5.34 -18.97 -12.66
CA ILE A 192 4.28 -18.35 -13.47
C ILE A 192 4.90 -17.32 -14.42
N ALA A 193 5.84 -16.50 -13.97
CA ALA A 193 6.51 -15.50 -14.82
C ALA A 193 7.21 -16.16 -16.02
N ARG A 194 7.89 -17.28 -15.81
CA ARG A 194 8.62 -18.07 -16.83
C ARG A 194 7.73 -18.91 -17.74
N MET A 195 6.47 -19.13 -17.38
CA MET A 195 5.59 -19.99 -18.15
C MET A 195 5.41 -19.46 -19.57
N PRO A 196 5.54 -20.28 -20.63
CA PRO A 196 5.33 -19.85 -22.00
C PRO A 196 3.94 -19.24 -22.22
N GLY A 197 3.85 -18.20 -23.04
CA GLY A 197 2.61 -17.48 -23.32
C GLY A 197 1.42 -18.38 -23.71
N PRO A 198 1.57 -19.33 -24.66
CA PRO A 198 0.49 -20.26 -25.00
C PRO A 198 -0.01 -21.09 -23.83
N VAL A 199 0.90 -21.56 -22.95
CA VAL A 199 0.51 -22.32 -21.73
C VAL A 199 -0.26 -21.44 -20.75
N LYS A 200 0.19 -20.20 -20.52
CA LYS A 200 -0.55 -19.24 -19.70
C LYS A 200 -1.96 -18.97 -20.25
N ALA A 201 -2.08 -18.83 -21.55
CA ALA A 201 -3.37 -18.59 -22.19
C ALA A 201 -4.34 -19.78 -21.97
N VAL A 202 -3.85 -21.02 -22.08
CA VAL A 202 -4.66 -22.20 -21.79
C VAL A 202 -5.06 -22.26 -20.33
N VAL A 203 -4.12 -22.07 -19.41
CA VAL A 203 -4.40 -22.05 -17.97
C VAL A 203 -5.40 -20.94 -17.62
N GLY A 204 -5.21 -19.74 -18.17
CA GLY A 204 -6.14 -18.61 -17.97
C GLY A 204 -7.56 -18.94 -18.46
N LYS A 205 -7.72 -19.54 -19.65
CA LYS A 205 -9.03 -19.98 -20.17
C LYS A 205 -9.69 -21.02 -19.26
N LEU A 206 -8.94 -22.00 -18.78
CA LEU A 206 -9.45 -23.01 -17.86
C LEU A 206 -9.89 -22.42 -16.52
N LEU A 207 -9.14 -21.47 -15.98
CA LEU A 207 -9.49 -20.74 -14.77
C LEU A 207 -10.76 -19.90 -14.99
N GLY A 208 -10.84 -19.17 -16.09
CA GLY A 208 -12.03 -18.38 -16.44
C GLY A 208 -13.29 -19.23 -16.59
N ALA A 209 -13.19 -20.41 -17.26
CA ALA A 209 -14.29 -21.36 -17.39
C ALA A 209 -14.77 -21.93 -16.03
N ARG A 210 -13.92 -21.90 -15.01
CA ARG A 210 -14.26 -22.28 -13.62
C ARG A 210 -14.76 -21.12 -12.77
N GLY A 211 -14.98 -19.94 -13.34
CA GLY A 211 -15.40 -18.73 -12.62
C GLY A 211 -14.28 -17.94 -11.95
N GLU A 212 -13.00 -18.37 -12.08
CA GLU A 212 -11.84 -17.74 -11.45
C GLU A 212 -11.31 -16.56 -12.31
N GLN A 213 -12.16 -15.56 -12.57
CA GLN A 213 -11.85 -14.48 -13.52
C GLN A 213 -10.63 -13.65 -13.11
N ARG A 214 -10.48 -13.34 -11.81
CA ARG A 214 -9.33 -12.56 -11.29
C ARG A 214 -8.01 -13.29 -11.50
N LEU A 215 -7.98 -14.61 -11.24
CA LEU A 215 -6.81 -15.45 -11.48
C LEU A 215 -6.54 -15.62 -12.98
N ALA A 216 -7.56 -15.80 -13.81
CA ALA A 216 -7.41 -15.85 -15.26
C ALA A 216 -6.73 -14.59 -15.79
N LYS A 217 -7.16 -13.41 -15.35
CA LYS A 217 -6.52 -12.12 -15.67
C LYS A 217 -5.08 -12.03 -15.19
N LEU A 218 -4.80 -12.48 -13.95
CA LEU A 218 -3.44 -12.52 -13.41
C LEU A 218 -2.50 -13.31 -14.34
N PHE A 219 -2.90 -14.51 -14.77
CA PHE A 219 -2.11 -15.32 -15.71
C PHE A 219 -1.92 -14.62 -17.06
N ALA A 220 -2.92 -13.89 -17.55
CA ALA A 220 -2.84 -13.16 -18.81
C ALA A 220 -1.86 -11.99 -18.79
N VAL A 221 -1.72 -11.29 -17.63
CA VAL A 221 -0.89 -10.09 -17.54
C VAL A 221 0.57 -10.36 -17.13
N LEU A 222 0.84 -11.45 -16.42
CA LEU A 222 2.19 -11.78 -15.95
C LEU A 222 3.11 -12.27 -17.07
N GLY A 223 4.41 -11.91 -16.98
CA GLY A 223 5.50 -12.41 -17.80
C GLY A 223 5.98 -11.45 -18.86
N GLN A 224 6.95 -11.93 -19.66
CA GLN A 224 7.70 -11.15 -20.63
C GLN A 224 6.80 -10.39 -21.62
N LYS A 225 7.18 -9.13 -21.89
CA LYS A 225 6.49 -8.23 -22.83
C LYS A 225 7.46 -7.74 -23.90
N PRO A 226 7.02 -7.62 -25.16
CA PRO A 226 7.76 -6.85 -26.16
C PRO A 226 7.89 -5.39 -25.74
N VAL A 227 8.94 -4.71 -26.20
CA VAL A 227 9.20 -3.30 -25.87
C VAL A 227 8.01 -2.39 -26.18
N ALA A 228 7.34 -2.60 -27.32
CA ALA A 228 6.16 -1.81 -27.69
C ALA A 228 5.00 -1.97 -26.69
N GLU A 229 4.79 -3.18 -26.16
CA GLU A 229 3.78 -3.44 -25.14
C GLU A 229 4.17 -2.81 -23.79
N TYR A 230 5.46 -2.84 -23.43
CA TYR A 230 5.95 -2.15 -22.22
C TYR A 230 5.77 -0.62 -22.32
N TRP A 231 5.99 -0.02 -23.50
CA TRP A 231 5.68 1.39 -23.71
C TRP A 231 4.17 1.68 -23.57
N ALA A 232 3.32 0.81 -24.09
CA ALA A 232 1.87 0.94 -23.92
C ALA A 232 1.47 0.85 -22.42
N LEU A 233 2.11 0.00 -21.63
CA LEU A 233 1.90 -0.04 -20.18
C LEU A 233 2.35 1.26 -19.49
N THR A 234 3.46 1.87 -19.94
CA THR A 234 3.94 3.14 -19.41
C THR A 234 2.97 4.30 -19.74
N ASP A 235 2.45 4.33 -20.96
CA ASP A 235 1.41 5.29 -21.34
C ASP A 235 0.12 5.04 -20.54
N ARG A 236 -0.31 3.79 -20.40
CA ARG A 236 -1.45 3.42 -19.55
C ARG A 236 -1.30 3.93 -18.12
N ARG A 237 -0.12 3.79 -17.49
CA ARG A 237 0.15 4.38 -16.17
C ARG A 237 -0.09 5.89 -16.16
N THR A 238 0.38 6.59 -17.19
CA THR A 238 0.20 8.05 -17.32
C THR A 238 -1.27 8.42 -17.41
N GLN A 239 -2.04 7.69 -18.21
CA GLN A 239 -3.49 7.87 -18.32
C GLN A 239 -4.21 7.60 -17.00
N LEU A 240 -3.84 6.53 -16.28
CA LEU A 240 -4.41 6.20 -14.96
C LEU A 240 -4.16 7.31 -13.93
N ARG A 241 -2.94 7.90 -13.90
CA ARG A 241 -2.64 9.05 -13.05
C ARG A 241 -3.52 10.25 -13.38
N ARG A 242 -3.68 10.58 -14.67
CA ARG A 242 -4.52 11.69 -15.10
C ARG A 242 -5.97 11.48 -14.65
N ARG A 243 -6.54 10.30 -14.90
CA ARG A 243 -7.91 9.98 -14.48
C ARG A 243 -8.13 10.11 -12.96
N GLU A 244 -7.16 9.66 -12.16
CA GLU A 244 -7.24 9.85 -10.71
C GLU A 244 -7.20 11.33 -10.33
N PHE A 245 -6.29 12.12 -10.95
CA PHE A 245 -6.23 13.57 -10.73
C PHE A 245 -7.50 14.29 -11.15
N ASP A 246 -8.06 13.92 -12.30
CA ASP A 246 -9.32 14.53 -12.80
C ASP A 246 -10.46 14.21 -11.83
N ALA A 247 -10.61 12.96 -11.38
CA ALA A 247 -11.62 12.59 -10.40
C ALA A 247 -11.46 13.32 -9.06
N TRP A 248 -10.22 13.58 -8.62
CA TRP A 248 -9.97 14.40 -7.43
C TRP A 248 -10.30 15.89 -7.66
N ASN A 249 -9.99 16.42 -8.83
CA ASN A 249 -10.27 17.81 -9.20
C ASN A 249 -11.77 18.06 -9.30
N ASP A 250 -12.52 17.14 -9.92
CA ASP A 250 -13.97 17.24 -10.08
C ASP A 250 -14.70 17.34 -8.73
N LEU A 251 -14.15 16.72 -7.70
CA LEU A 251 -14.67 16.76 -6.33
C LEU A 251 -13.97 17.78 -5.44
N GLY A 252 -12.93 18.47 -5.93
CA GLY A 252 -12.12 19.43 -5.16
C GLY A 252 -11.38 18.78 -3.99
N LEU A 253 -10.88 17.52 -4.14
CA LEU A 253 -10.23 16.79 -3.06
C LEU A 253 -8.78 17.25 -2.84
N ASP A 254 -8.42 17.45 -1.58
CA ASP A 254 -7.05 17.67 -1.12
C ASP A 254 -6.35 16.33 -0.80
N ALA A 255 -7.11 15.37 -0.28
CA ALA A 255 -6.64 14.06 0.14
C ALA A 255 -7.73 12.99 -0.01
N VAL A 256 -7.33 11.74 0.18
CA VAL A 256 -8.24 10.59 0.26
C VAL A 256 -7.87 9.71 1.45
N ILE A 257 -8.87 9.15 2.14
CA ILE A 257 -8.69 8.09 3.15
C ILE A 257 -9.36 6.79 2.70
N CYS A 258 -8.69 5.68 2.94
CA CYS A 258 -9.16 4.36 2.52
C CYS A 258 -8.49 3.23 3.31
N PRO A 259 -8.91 1.96 3.13
CA PRO A 259 -8.17 0.83 3.67
C PRO A 259 -6.73 0.77 3.11
N PRO A 260 -5.72 0.40 3.90
CA PRO A 260 -4.37 0.15 3.40
C PRO A 260 -4.22 -1.22 2.71
N HIS A 261 -5.13 -2.11 2.98
CA HIS A 261 -5.21 -3.50 2.52
C HIS A 261 -6.67 -3.94 2.53
N SER A 262 -7.01 -5.07 1.90
CA SER A 262 -8.38 -5.59 1.99
C SER A 262 -8.65 -6.40 3.27
N MET A 263 -7.63 -6.71 4.06
CA MET A 263 -7.68 -7.64 5.20
C MET A 263 -6.87 -7.12 6.38
N PRO A 264 -7.19 -7.52 7.63
CA PRO A 264 -6.29 -7.42 8.78
C PRO A 264 -5.06 -8.35 8.59
N ALA A 265 -4.16 -8.37 9.57
CA ALA A 265 -3.01 -9.27 9.53
C ALA A 265 -3.46 -10.73 9.39
N MET A 266 -2.79 -11.44 8.51
CA MET A 266 -3.14 -12.81 8.13
C MET A 266 -2.18 -13.84 8.76
N PRO A 267 -2.59 -15.11 8.89
CA PRO A 267 -1.74 -16.19 9.36
C PRO A 267 -0.47 -16.34 8.51
N LEU A 268 0.62 -16.77 9.14
CA LEU A 268 1.89 -17.03 8.43
C LEU A 268 1.71 -18.06 7.31
N GLY A 269 2.30 -17.79 6.16
CA GLY A 269 2.28 -18.70 5.00
C GLY A 269 1.09 -18.54 4.06
N THR A 270 0.09 -17.69 4.36
CA THR A 270 -1.10 -17.51 3.50
C THR A 270 -0.97 -16.39 2.47
N SER A 271 0.01 -15.50 2.60
CA SER A 271 0.15 -14.29 1.77
C SER A 271 0.33 -14.57 0.27
N GLY A 272 0.97 -15.68 -0.11
CA GLY A 272 1.17 -16.05 -1.52
C GLY A 272 -0.13 -16.24 -2.28
N ASP A 273 -1.14 -16.83 -1.64
CA ASP A 273 -2.47 -17.07 -2.22
C ASP A 273 -3.34 -15.81 -2.27
N LEU A 274 -2.94 -14.76 -1.55
CA LEU A 274 -3.68 -13.51 -1.32
C LEU A 274 -3.00 -12.28 -1.91
N THR A 275 -2.09 -12.44 -2.90
CA THR A 275 -1.40 -11.31 -3.55
C THR A 275 -2.37 -10.28 -4.13
N LEU A 276 -3.53 -10.70 -4.61
CA LEU A 276 -4.54 -9.80 -5.15
C LEU A 276 -5.27 -8.97 -4.08
N SER A 277 -5.10 -9.29 -2.78
CA SER A 277 -5.64 -8.49 -1.67
C SER A 277 -4.90 -7.16 -1.44
N LEU A 278 -3.81 -6.93 -2.17
CA LEU A 278 -2.95 -5.76 -2.10
C LEU A 278 -3.43 -4.57 -2.97
N SER A 279 -4.61 -4.66 -3.62
CA SER A 279 -5.10 -3.69 -4.60
C SER A 279 -5.08 -2.24 -4.09
N TYR A 280 -5.53 -2.01 -2.86
CA TYR A 280 -5.51 -0.68 -2.20
C TYR A 280 -4.10 -0.08 -2.11
N ALA A 281 -3.11 -0.90 -1.76
CA ALA A 281 -1.72 -0.45 -1.65
C ALA A 281 -1.08 -0.21 -3.03
N PHE A 282 -1.33 -1.09 -4.01
CA PHE A 282 -0.79 -0.97 -5.36
C PHE A 282 -1.24 0.30 -6.07
N ARG A 283 -2.49 0.75 -5.84
CA ARG A 283 -3.03 1.96 -6.45
C ARG A 283 -2.07 3.15 -6.30
N TYR A 284 -1.69 3.48 -5.08
CA TYR A 284 -0.95 4.71 -4.80
C TYR A 284 0.57 4.60 -5.02
N VAL A 285 1.09 3.40 -5.23
CA VAL A 285 2.42 3.22 -5.82
C VAL A 285 2.39 3.47 -7.31
N MET A 286 1.43 2.84 -8.01
CA MET A 286 1.26 2.99 -9.47
C MET A 286 1.03 4.44 -9.88
N LEU A 287 0.27 5.17 -9.09
CA LEU A 287 -0.05 6.58 -9.32
C LEU A 287 1.05 7.55 -8.83
N ASN A 288 2.01 7.06 -8.05
CA ASN A 288 3.08 7.86 -7.42
C ASN A 288 2.54 8.95 -6.48
N PHE A 289 1.54 8.63 -5.67
CA PHE A 289 1.02 9.52 -4.64
C PHE A 289 1.68 9.19 -3.29
N PRO A 290 2.01 10.17 -2.44
CA PRO A 290 2.42 9.91 -1.06
C PRO A 290 1.24 9.28 -0.31
N ALA A 291 1.54 8.24 0.46
CA ALA A 291 0.52 7.51 1.21
C ALA A 291 1.08 7.05 2.55
N GLY A 292 0.41 7.41 3.63
CA GLY A 292 0.76 6.99 4.98
C GLY A 292 -0.30 6.08 5.59
N VAL A 293 0.07 5.32 6.59
CA VAL A 293 -0.84 4.50 7.39
C VAL A 293 -0.73 4.91 8.85
N VAL A 294 -1.87 5.08 9.50
CA VAL A 294 -1.99 5.40 10.91
C VAL A 294 -2.90 4.37 11.59
N PRO A 295 -2.53 3.82 12.76
CA PRO A 295 -3.38 2.90 13.51
C PRO A 295 -4.63 3.63 14.03
N VAL A 296 -5.79 2.96 14.00
CA VAL A 296 -7.07 3.55 14.44
C VAL A 296 -7.80 2.68 15.46
N THR A 297 -7.84 1.37 15.27
CA THR A 297 -8.66 0.46 16.07
C THR A 297 -8.13 -0.98 16.00
N ARG A 298 -8.86 -1.92 16.59
CA ARG A 298 -8.64 -3.37 16.48
C ARG A 298 -9.85 -4.06 15.86
N VAL A 299 -9.65 -5.26 15.33
CA VAL A 299 -10.73 -6.14 14.86
C VAL A 299 -11.60 -6.55 16.04
N ARG A 300 -12.92 -6.52 15.88
CA ARG A 300 -13.92 -7.01 16.85
C ARG A 300 -14.31 -8.46 16.55
N ASP A 301 -14.92 -9.11 17.51
CA ASP A 301 -15.34 -10.51 17.42
C ASP A 301 -16.32 -10.78 16.27
N ASP A 302 -17.21 -9.83 15.98
CA ASP A 302 -18.21 -9.90 14.91
C ASP A 302 -17.66 -9.49 13.52
N GLU A 303 -16.41 -9.08 13.42
CA GLU A 303 -15.78 -8.59 12.18
C GLU A 303 -14.87 -9.62 11.50
N GLU A 304 -14.75 -10.83 12.01
CA GLU A 304 -14.00 -11.94 11.40
C GLU A 304 -14.73 -12.58 10.21
N VAL A 305 -15.96 -12.15 9.94
CA VAL A 305 -16.83 -12.76 8.95
C VAL A 305 -17.12 -11.79 7.81
N ARG A 306 -16.80 -12.20 6.59
CA ARG A 306 -17.25 -11.53 5.36
C ARG A 306 -18.62 -12.04 4.92
N ALA A 307 -19.29 -11.25 4.08
CA ALA A 307 -20.49 -11.73 3.38
C ALA A 307 -20.17 -13.01 2.59
N LYS A 308 -21.10 -13.94 2.55
CA LYS A 308 -20.97 -15.19 1.78
C LYS A 308 -20.79 -14.88 0.29
N THR A 309 -19.82 -15.50 -0.34
CA THR A 309 -19.48 -15.30 -1.75
C THR A 309 -19.11 -16.60 -2.43
N THR A 310 -19.32 -16.67 -3.74
CA THR A 310 -18.82 -17.76 -4.60
C THR A 310 -17.41 -17.51 -5.11
N ASP A 311 -16.90 -16.28 -5.02
CA ASP A 311 -15.54 -15.92 -5.42
C ASP A 311 -14.50 -16.60 -4.54
N ARG A 312 -13.54 -17.27 -5.17
CA ARG A 312 -12.51 -18.05 -4.46
C ARG A 312 -11.54 -17.21 -3.68
N LEU A 313 -11.16 -16.04 -4.21
CA LEU A 313 -10.23 -15.12 -3.54
C LEU A 313 -10.88 -14.57 -2.26
N GLU A 314 -12.14 -14.14 -2.35
CA GLU A 314 -12.88 -13.66 -1.18
C GLU A 314 -13.12 -14.75 -0.14
N ARG A 315 -13.40 -16.00 -0.57
CA ARG A 315 -13.50 -17.13 0.38
C ARG A 315 -12.17 -17.43 1.08
N ARG A 316 -11.03 -17.30 0.37
CA ARG A 316 -9.70 -17.44 0.98
C ARG A 316 -9.39 -16.30 1.94
N ALA A 317 -9.77 -15.07 1.58
CA ALA A 317 -9.68 -13.92 2.46
C ALA A 317 -10.48 -14.16 3.75
N ALA A 318 -11.76 -14.54 3.62
CA ALA A 318 -12.62 -14.87 4.75
C ALA A 318 -12.04 -15.97 5.66
N ALA A 319 -11.47 -17.03 5.07
CA ALA A 319 -10.83 -18.10 5.85
C ALA A 319 -9.58 -17.63 6.60
N SER A 320 -8.83 -16.66 6.04
CA SER A 320 -7.62 -16.11 6.65
C SER A 320 -7.92 -15.04 7.72
N GLU A 321 -9.15 -14.56 7.79
CA GLU A 321 -9.61 -13.58 8.79
C GLU A 321 -10.13 -14.23 10.08
N GLN A 322 -10.31 -15.54 10.09
CA GLN A 322 -10.68 -16.27 11.30
C GLN A 322 -9.57 -16.17 12.35
N GLY A 323 -9.91 -15.79 13.57
CA GLY A 323 -8.96 -15.54 14.66
C GLY A 323 -8.26 -14.19 14.57
N ALA A 324 -8.78 -13.24 13.79
CA ALA A 324 -8.20 -11.91 13.65
C ALA A 324 -8.63 -10.94 14.77
N THR A 325 -9.59 -11.31 15.63
CA THR A 325 -10.03 -10.49 16.77
C THR A 325 -8.85 -9.96 17.56
N GLY A 326 -8.88 -8.67 17.88
CA GLY A 326 -7.82 -7.97 18.63
C GLY A 326 -6.63 -7.52 17.80
N LEU A 327 -6.49 -7.95 16.53
CA LEU A 327 -5.41 -7.48 15.65
C LEU A 327 -5.59 -6.00 15.29
N PRO A 328 -4.49 -5.25 15.14
CA PRO A 328 -4.51 -3.85 14.79
C PRO A 328 -5.16 -3.58 13.42
N VAL A 329 -5.84 -2.44 13.31
CA VAL A 329 -6.39 -1.93 12.06
C VAL A 329 -5.97 -0.47 11.88
N GLY A 330 -5.24 -0.21 10.78
CA GLY A 330 -4.84 1.12 10.35
C GLY A 330 -5.70 1.63 9.19
N VAL A 331 -5.61 2.93 8.95
CA VAL A 331 -6.22 3.63 7.82
C VAL A 331 -5.13 4.25 6.96
N GLN A 332 -5.26 4.16 5.66
CA GLN A 332 -4.39 4.80 4.69
C GLN A 332 -4.87 6.22 4.40
N VAL A 333 -3.96 7.18 4.49
CA VAL A 333 -4.15 8.59 4.12
C VAL A 333 -3.28 8.87 2.91
N VAL A 334 -3.84 9.45 1.87
CA VAL A 334 -3.18 9.71 0.59
C VAL A 334 -3.30 11.19 0.25
N GLY A 335 -2.18 11.80 -0.15
CA GLY A 335 -2.12 13.19 -0.59
C GLY A 335 -1.74 13.32 -2.05
N ARG A 336 -1.81 14.54 -2.58
CA ARG A 336 -1.24 14.86 -3.89
C ARG A 336 0.29 14.74 -3.85
N PRO A 337 0.96 14.48 -4.96
CA PRO A 337 2.42 14.38 -4.99
C PRO A 337 3.11 15.56 -4.30
N TYR A 338 4.13 15.25 -3.50
CA TYR A 338 4.91 16.17 -2.68
C TYR A 338 4.14 16.91 -1.56
N ARG A 339 2.95 16.40 -1.19
CA ARG A 339 2.17 16.90 -0.06
C ARG A 339 2.20 15.91 1.12
N GLU A 340 3.39 15.43 1.45
CA GLU A 340 3.63 14.60 2.64
C GLU A 340 3.27 15.34 3.93
N ASP A 341 3.43 16.65 3.95
CA ASP A 341 2.99 17.55 5.02
C ASP A 341 1.49 17.39 5.32
N LEU A 342 0.67 17.42 4.27
CA LEU A 342 -0.77 17.26 4.37
C LEU A 342 -1.16 15.83 4.79
N VAL A 343 -0.49 14.82 4.23
CA VAL A 343 -0.70 13.42 4.64
C VAL A 343 -0.44 13.25 6.12
N LEU A 344 0.69 13.73 6.62
CA LEU A 344 1.05 13.63 8.05
C LEU A 344 0.14 14.48 8.95
N ALA A 345 -0.32 15.66 8.51
CA ALA A 345 -1.26 16.46 9.29
C ALA A 345 -2.62 15.76 9.49
N LEU A 346 -3.16 15.14 8.42
CA LEU A 346 -4.38 14.33 8.51
C LEU A 346 -4.18 13.08 9.35
N MET A 347 -3.06 12.37 9.19
CA MET A 347 -2.71 11.22 10.03
C MET A 347 -2.61 11.61 11.50
N ALA A 348 -1.98 12.76 11.83
CA ALA A 348 -1.87 13.26 13.20
C ALA A 348 -3.23 13.63 13.81
N ALA A 349 -4.16 14.19 13.01
CA ALA A 349 -5.52 14.46 13.45
C ALA A 349 -6.28 13.15 13.78
N ILE A 350 -6.18 12.14 12.91
CA ILE A 350 -6.76 10.82 13.13
C ILE A 350 -6.15 10.18 14.38
N GLU A 351 -4.83 10.16 14.52
CA GLU A 351 -4.12 9.57 15.66
C GLU A 351 -4.58 10.20 16.99
N ARG A 352 -4.61 11.52 17.08
CA ARG A 352 -5.06 12.23 18.29
C ARG A 352 -6.48 11.85 18.70
N GLY A 353 -7.39 11.77 17.74
CA GLY A 353 -8.78 11.41 18.02
C GLY A 353 -8.97 9.92 18.35
N ALA A 354 -8.17 9.04 17.74
CA ALA A 354 -8.28 7.59 17.95
C ALA A 354 -7.62 7.12 19.25
N ARG A 355 -6.58 7.79 19.76
CA ARG A 355 -5.84 7.36 20.97
C ARG A 355 -6.72 7.25 22.23
N GLY A 356 -7.85 7.95 22.31
CA GLY A 356 -8.80 7.84 23.41
C GLY A 356 -9.72 6.62 23.34
N ASP A 357 -9.74 5.91 22.23
CA ASP A 357 -10.59 4.72 22.04
C ASP A 357 -9.98 3.51 22.74
N ALA A 358 -10.82 2.72 23.44
CA ALA A 358 -10.40 1.50 24.13
C ALA A 358 -9.79 0.43 23.19
N LEU A 359 -10.15 0.48 21.92
CA LEU A 359 -9.61 -0.41 20.88
C LEU A 359 -8.40 0.18 20.15
N TYR A 360 -7.86 1.32 20.55
CA TYR A 360 -6.66 1.86 19.92
C TYR A 360 -5.46 0.91 20.14
N PRO A 361 -4.73 0.53 19.09
CA PRO A 361 -3.61 -0.40 19.21
C PRO A 361 -2.36 0.32 19.75
N ALA A 362 -2.30 0.54 21.05
CA ALA A 362 -1.13 1.15 21.68
C ALA A 362 0.14 0.31 21.46
N THR A 363 1.24 1.00 21.13
CA THR A 363 2.59 0.41 20.98
C THR A 363 3.59 1.22 21.83
N PRO A 364 4.66 0.61 22.40
CA PRO A 364 5.02 -0.80 22.22
C PRO A 364 3.98 -1.75 22.83
N THR A 365 3.81 -2.90 22.16
CA THR A 365 3.01 -3.99 22.75
C THR A 365 3.80 -4.65 23.86
N GLU A 366 3.17 -4.82 25.02
CA GLU A 366 3.78 -5.61 26.09
C GLU A 366 3.92 -7.07 25.64
N PRO A 367 5.02 -7.77 26.02
CA PRO A 367 5.14 -9.20 25.77
C PRO A 367 3.99 -9.93 26.48
N MET A 368 3.32 -10.82 25.76
CA MET A 368 2.32 -11.72 26.37
C MET A 368 3.01 -12.78 27.22
#